data_4d671c2177465daecc573b2958a8bfa5
#
_entry.id   4d671c2177465daecc573b2958a8bfa5
#
_cell.length_a   1.000
_cell.length_b   1.000
_cell.length_c   1.000
_cell.angle_alpha   90.00
_cell.angle_beta   90.00
_cell.angle_gamma   90.00
#
_symmetry.space_group_name_H-M   'P 1'
#
loop_
_entity.id
_entity.type
_entity.pdbx_description
1 polymer ?
#
loop_
_entity_poly.entity_id
_entity_poly.type
_entity_poly.pdbx_seq_one_letter_code
_entity_poly.pdbx_strand_id
1 'polypeptide(L)'
;MKLWGGRFTKETNELVNNFNASISFDQKFYKQDIEGSIAHATMLGKQGIIPESESEQIVEGLKGILADIESGKLEITDEYEDIHTFMEATLIERIGDAGKRLHTGRSRNDQVALDMRLYTRQEVLNTDAELKELMAVILRIMKENTHTFMPGFTHLQKAQPVTVAHHFGAYFEMFKRDRSRLHDIYERMNYCPLGAGALAGTTYPLDRELTASLLGFYGPTLNSMDSVSDRDYLIEFLSALSTIMMHLSRFSEEICIWNSNEYRFIELDDAFSTGSSIMPQKKNPDIAELVRGKTGRVYGALMSLLTTMKGIPLAYNKDMQEDKELSFDAFDTAKGCISLFKGMIDTMKFNNKRMEASAKNGFTNATDAADYLVKKGVPFREAHGIVGQLVLMCIEKNIALDDLSLEEYKAVSPVFDEDIYETISLQTCVDKRLTLGAPGPEVMNKVIAIYDEYMKEN
;
A
#
# COMPACT_ATOMS: atom_id res chain seq x y z
N MET A 1 17.79 -27.63 19.06
CA MET A 1 18.05 -29.00 18.59
C MET A 1 18.38 -28.99 17.10
N LYS A 2 19.33 -29.80 16.61
CA LYS A 2 19.65 -29.92 15.17
C LYS A 2 19.21 -31.29 14.66
N LEU A 3 18.52 -31.31 13.53
CA LEU A 3 18.09 -32.56 12.88
C LEU A 3 19.09 -33.04 11.81
N TRP A 4 20.25 -32.37 11.68
CA TRP A 4 21.32 -32.69 10.75
C TRP A 4 22.67 -32.75 11.50
N GLY A 5 23.58 -33.62 11.10
CA GLY A 5 24.88 -33.70 11.79
C GLY A 5 25.75 -34.93 11.50
N GLY A 6 25.23 -35.93 10.79
CA GLY A 6 25.90 -37.23 10.62
C GLY A 6 27.31 -37.18 9.99
N ARG A 7 27.71 -36.11 9.29
CA ARG A 7 29.05 -35.92 8.70
C ARG A 7 30.00 -35.14 9.60
N PHE A 8 29.49 -34.39 10.58
CA PHE A 8 30.31 -33.47 11.36
C PHE A 8 30.93 -34.17 12.56
N THR A 9 32.23 -33.95 12.79
CA THR A 9 33.01 -34.53 13.87
C THR A 9 33.23 -33.60 15.06
N LYS A 10 32.77 -32.36 14.95
CA LYS A 10 32.85 -31.33 16.00
C LYS A 10 31.49 -30.66 16.20
N GLU A 11 31.23 -30.21 17.40
CA GLU A 11 30.08 -29.35 17.68
C GLU A 11 30.24 -28.00 16.99
N THR A 12 29.12 -27.42 16.55
CA THR A 12 29.10 -26.10 15.95
C THR A 12 29.31 -25.05 17.04
N ASN A 13 30.12 -24.04 16.76
CA ASN A 13 30.34 -22.92 17.67
C ASN A 13 28.99 -22.20 17.94
N GLU A 14 28.77 -21.81 19.18
CA GLU A 14 27.53 -21.15 19.62
C GLU A 14 27.25 -19.84 18.87
N LEU A 15 28.28 -19.03 18.61
CA LEU A 15 28.13 -17.80 17.79
C LEU A 15 27.65 -18.11 16.37
N VAL A 16 28.09 -19.21 15.77
CA VAL A 16 27.64 -19.65 14.44
C VAL A 16 26.18 -20.11 14.51
N ASN A 17 25.78 -20.80 15.56
CA ASN A 17 24.39 -21.20 15.75
C ASN A 17 23.47 -19.98 15.83
N ASN A 18 23.81 -19.01 16.69
CA ASN A 18 23.03 -17.80 16.91
C ASN A 18 22.97 -16.93 15.62
N PHE A 19 24.07 -16.83 14.91
CA PHE A 19 24.14 -16.08 13.65
C PHE A 19 23.29 -16.70 12.51
N ASN A 20 23.16 -18.04 12.49
CA ASN A 20 22.38 -18.76 11.49
C ASN A 20 20.89 -18.91 11.84
N ALA A 21 20.53 -18.76 13.13
CA ALA A 21 19.15 -18.94 13.58
C ALA A 21 18.19 -17.90 12.97
N SER A 22 17.01 -18.34 12.58
CA SER A 22 15.99 -17.51 11.97
C SER A 22 14.66 -17.51 12.73
N ILE A 23 14.53 -18.35 13.77
CA ILE A 23 13.26 -18.54 14.48
C ILE A 23 12.68 -17.24 15.06
N SER A 24 13.54 -16.28 15.43
CA SER A 24 13.10 -14.98 15.99
C SER A 24 12.22 -14.17 15.02
N PHE A 25 12.37 -14.37 13.72
CA PHE A 25 11.60 -13.68 12.69
C PHE A 25 10.77 -14.62 11.81
N ASP A 26 11.21 -15.85 11.50
CA ASP A 26 10.47 -16.77 10.65
C ASP A 26 9.25 -17.41 11.34
N GLN A 27 9.16 -17.34 12.68
CA GLN A 27 7.96 -17.69 13.40
C GLN A 27 6.70 -16.92 12.93
N LYS A 28 6.84 -15.81 12.23
CA LYS A 28 5.71 -15.07 11.66
C LYS A 28 4.87 -15.89 10.69
N PHE A 29 5.47 -16.83 9.98
CA PHE A 29 4.75 -17.68 9.02
C PHE A 29 4.48 -19.10 9.55
N TYR A 30 4.42 -19.30 10.87
CA TYR A 30 4.11 -20.61 11.46
C TYR A 30 2.85 -21.27 10.90
N LYS A 31 1.84 -20.48 10.56
CA LYS A 31 0.59 -20.98 9.93
C LYS A 31 0.87 -21.56 8.55
N GLN A 32 1.64 -20.87 7.76
CA GLN A 32 1.97 -21.27 6.39
C GLN A 32 2.82 -22.53 6.38
N ASP A 33 3.77 -22.66 7.31
CA ASP A 33 4.55 -23.90 7.47
C ASP A 33 3.65 -25.09 7.83
N ILE A 34 2.69 -24.91 8.72
CA ILE A 34 1.71 -25.95 9.07
C ILE A 34 0.81 -26.27 7.89
N GLU A 35 0.26 -25.29 7.18
CA GLU A 35 -0.58 -25.47 6.01
C GLU A 35 0.15 -26.24 4.91
N GLY A 36 1.38 -25.82 4.59
CA GLY A 36 2.25 -26.48 3.63
C GLY A 36 2.58 -27.91 4.03
N SER A 37 2.87 -28.13 5.30
CA SER A 37 3.15 -29.48 5.85
C SER A 37 1.93 -30.38 5.83
N ILE A 38 0.72 -29.89 6.11
CA ILE A 38 -0.54 -30.64 5.98
C ILE A 38 -0.78 -31.05 4.53
N ALA A 39 -0.62 -30.12 3.58
CA ALA A 39 -0.80 -30.42 2.16
C ALA A 39 0.22 -31.47 1.68
N HIS A 40 1.48 -31.35 2.11
CA HIS A 40 2.54 -32.30 1.78
C HIS A 40 2.26 -33.71 2.33
N ALA A 41 1.93 -33.83 3.63
CA ALA A 41 1.61 -35.09 4.25
C ALA A 41 0.39 -35.77 3.60
N THR A 42 -0.65 -34.99 3.29
CA THR A 42 -1.84 -35.47 2.57
C THR A 42 -1.47 -36.04 1.20
N MET A 43 -0.63 -35.35 0.46
CA MET A 43 -0.14 -35.81 -0.85
C MET A 43 0.70 -37.11 -0.71
N LEU A 44 1.61 -37.17 0.27
CA LEU A 44 2.43 -38.37 0.51
C LEU A 44 1.58 -39.60 0.79
N GLY A 45 0.54 -39.49 1.61
CA GLY A 45 -0.43 -40.56 1.89
C GLY A 45 -1.20 -40.98 0.65
N LYS A 46 -1.76 -40.04 -0.11
CA LYS A 46 -2.52 -40.33 -1.34
C LYS A 46 -1.67 -40.97 -2.43
N GLN A 47 -0.38 -40.65 -2.52
CA GLN A 47 0.55 -41.26 -3.46
C GLN A 47 1.10 -42.60 -2.94
N GLY A 48 0.75 -43.03 -1.74
CA GLY A 48 1.26 -44.28 -1.14
C GLY A 48 2.76 -44.23 -0.82
N ILE A 49 3.34 -43.05 -0.73
CA ILE A 49 4.76 -42.84 -0.37
C ILE A 49 4.97 -43.13 1.11
N ILE A 50 3.98 -42.77 1.92
CA ILE A 50 3.86 -43.18 3.33
C ILE A 50 2.52 -43.86 3.55
N PRO A 51 2.35 -44.68 4.62
CA PRO A 51 1.07 -45.26 4.95
C PRO A 51 -0.01 -44.18 5.16
N GLU A 52 -1.21 -44.38 4.64
CA GLU A 52 -2.32 -43.42 4.77
C GLU A 52 -2.63 -43.09 6.24
N SER A 53 -2.61 -44.11 7.10
CA SER A 53 -2.83 -43.96 8.55
C SER A 53 -1.77 -43.07 9.23
N GLU A 54 -0.52 -43.09 8.75
CA GLU A 54 0.52 -42.19 9.26
C GLU A 54 0.37 -40.76 8.72
N SER A 55 -0.06 -40.62 7.46
CA SER A 55 -0.43 -39.31 6.88
C SER A 55 -1.54 -38.65 7.69
N GLU A 56 -2.60 -39.39 8.04
CA GLU A 56 -3.69 -38.89 8.89
C GLU A 56 -3.20 -38.47 10.27
N GLN A 57 -2.31 -39.27 10.91
CA GLN A 57 -1.72 -38.92 12.20
C GLN A 57 -0.90 -37.63 12.14
N ILE A 58 -0.11 -37.45 11.06
CA ILE A 58 0.67 -36.25 10.84
C ILE A 58 -0.26 -35.03 10.69
N VAL A 59 -1.28 -35.11 9.85
CA VAL A 59 -2.24 -34.04 9.60
C VAL A 59 -2.95 -33.64 10.91
N GLU A 60 -3.45 -34.59 11.68
CA GLU A 60 -4.11 -34.29 12.96
C GLU A 60 -3.14 -33.76 14.02
N GLY A 61 -1.90 -34.27 14.05
CA GLY A 61 -0.84 -33.75 14.91
C GLY A 61 -0.53 -32.27 14.61
N LEU A 62 -0.41 -31.90 13.33
CA LEU A 62 -0.17 -30.53 12.87
C LEU A 62 -1.33 -29.59 13.19
N LYS A 63 -2.57 -30.02 12.98
CA LYS A 63 -3.76 -29.25 13.39
C LYS A 63 -3.81 -29.02 14.90
N GLY A 64 -3.43 -30.04 15.68
CA GLY A 64 -3.33 -29.92 17.13
C GLY A 64 -2.25 -28.92 17.56
N ILE A 65 -1.10 -28.89 16.87
CA ILE A 65 -0.03 -27.90 17.12
C ILE A 65 -0.55 -26.49 16.81
N LEU A 66 -1.21 -26.28 15.67
CA LEU A 66 -1.80 -25.01 15.31
C LEU A 66 -2.77 -24.49 16.39
N ALA A 67 -3.70 -25.34 16.82
CA ALA A 67 -4.69 -24.99 17.83
C ALA A 67 -4.03 -24.63 19.17
N ASP A 68 -2.97 -25.34 19.58
CA ASP A 68 -2.26 -25.07 20.82
C ASP A 68 -1.44 -23.78 20.77
N ILE A 69 -0.85 -23.44 19.60
CA ILE A 69 -0.16 -22.14 19.42
C ILE A 69 -1.21 -21.01 19.47
N GLU A 70 -2.30 -21.12 18.72
CA GLU A 70 -3.36 -20.09 18.67
C GLU A 70 -4.06 -19.87 20.01
N SER A 71 -4.17 -20.90 20.84
CA SER A 71 -4.73 -20.80 22.19
C SER A 71 -3.72 -20.39 23.26
N GLY A 72 -2.44 -20.23 22.90
CA GLY A 72 -1.37 -19.89 23.84
C GLY A 72 -0.93 -21.04 24.77
N LYS A 73 -1.32 -22.29 24.48
CA LYS A 73 -0.89 -23.48 25.23
C LYS A 73 0.52 -23.92 24.84
N LEU A 74 0.93 -23.65 23.60
CA LEU A 74 2.25 -23.94 23.08
C LEU A 74 2.90 -22.63 22.66
N GLU A 75 4.02 -22.32 23.27
CA GLU A 75 4.83 -21.14 22.93
C GLU A 75 5.97 -21.55 21.98
N ILE A 76 6.20 -20.75 20.94
CA ILE A 76 7.33 -20.92 20.05
C ILE A 76 8.57 -20.35 20.74
N THR A 77 9.59 -21.20 20.98
CA THR A 77 10.81 -20.83 21.70
C THR A 77 12.01 -20.70 20.78
N ASP A 78 13.01 -19.94 21.20
CA ASP A 78 14.28 -19.68 20.48
C ASP A 78 15.33 -20.79 20.64
N GLU A 79 14.97 -21.93 21.23
CA GLU A 79 15.84 -23.11 21.36
C GLU A 79 16.13 -23.83 20.03
N TYR A 80 15.35 -23.52 19.00
CA TYR A 80 15.43 -24.12 17.67
C TYR A 80 16.06 -23.16 16.65
N GLU A 81 16.66 -23.71 15.59
CA GLU A 81 17.31 -22.92 14.54
C GLU A 81 16.28 -22.11 13.72
N ASP A 82 15.15 -22.74 13.37
CA ASP A 82 14.08 -22.18 12.56
C ASP A 82 12.71 -22.73 12.98
N ILE A 83 11.64 -22.09 12.50
CA ILE A 83 10.25 -22.49 12.79
C ILE A 83 9.96 -23.91 12.29
N HIS A 84 10.56 -24.33 11.18
CA HIS A 84 10.36 -25.65 10.59
C HIS A 84 10.91 -26.75 11.50
N THR A 85 12.09 -26.53 12.08
CA THR A 85 12.69 -27.45 13.05
C THR A 85 11.84 -27.53 14.33
N PHE A 86 11.31 -26.41 14.79
CA PHE A 86 10.38 -26.36 15.93
C PHE A 86 9.14 -27.23 15.63
N MET A 87 8.48 -27.04 14.47
CA MET A 87 7.29 -27.77 14.08
C MET A 87 7.53 -29.26 13.96
N GLU A 88 8.62 -29.64 13.30
CA GLU A 88 8.99 -31.07 13.11
C GLU A 88 9.31 -31.75 14.45
N ALA A 89 10.09 -31.10 15.32
CA ALA A 89 10.40 -31.62 16.65
C ALA A 89 9.17 -31.78 17.52
N THR A 90 8.30 -30.77 17.58
CA THR A 90 7.04 -30.79 18.32
C THR A 90 6.10 -31.89 17.79
N LEU A 91 6.03 -32.08 16.46
CA LEU A 91 5.24 -33.14 15.85
C LEU A 91 5.79 -34.54 16.27
N ILE A 92 7.09 -34.75 16.17
CA ILE A 92 7.73 -36.02 16.55
C ILE A 92 7.49 -36.33 18.04
N GLU A 93 7.57 -35.33 18.90
CA GLU A 93 7.26 -35.49 20.33
C GLU A 93 5.81 -35.96 20.56
N ARG A 94 4.85 -35.46 19.76
CA ARG A 94 3.41 -35.80 19.90
C ARG A 94 3.05 -37.17 19.35
N ILE A 95 3.57 -37.53 18.17
CA ILE A 95 3.13 -38.70 17.43
C ILE A 95 4.22 -39.73 17.15
N GLY A 96 5.44 -39.52 17.66
CA GLY A 96 6.55 -40.46 17.55
C GLY A 96 7.06 -40.68 16.11
N ASP A 97 7.28 -41.96 15.73
CA ASP A 97 7.93 -42.30 14.47
C ASP A 97 7.15 -41.85 13.21
N ALA A 98 5.84 -41.75 13.27
CA ALA A 98 5.04 -41.23 12.17
C ALA A 98 5.46 -39.78 11.82
N GLY A 99 5.75 -38.94 12.83
CA GLY A 99 6.20 -37.57 12.65
C GLY A 99 7.49 -37.43 11.86
N LYS A 100 8.42 -38.39 11.98
CA LYS A 100 9.69 -38.42 11.25
C LYS A 100 9.54 -38.59 9.74
N ARG A 101 8.34 -39.00 9.26
CA ARG A 101 8.08 -39.18 7.82
C ARG A 101 7.61 -37.90 7.12
N LEU A 102 7.28 -36.86 7.87
CA LEU A 102 6.84 -35.59 7.30
C LEU A 102 7.84 -35.00 6.29
N HIS A 103 9.15 -35.17 6.52
CA HIS A 103 10.20 -34.62 5.65
C HIS A 103 10.47 -35.45 4.38
N THR A 104 9.78 -36.57 4.18
CA THR A 104 9.98 -37.45 3.02
C THR A 104 9.75 -36.69 1.70
N GLY A 105 10.73 -36.72 0.79
CA GLY A 105 10.61 -36.05 -0.51
C GLY A 105 10.60 -34.53 -0.47
N ARG A 106 10.95 -33.92 0.65
CA ARG A 106 10.99 -32.46 0.84
C ARG A 106 12.39 -31.98 1.23
N SER A 107 12.73 -30.77 0.85
CA SER A 107 13.90 -30.05 1.32
C SER A 107 13.48 -28.82 2.13
N ARG A 108 14.37 -28.34 2.99
CA ARG A 108 14.18 -27.04 3.63
C ARG A 108 14.05 -25.92 2.59
N ASN A 109 14.71 -26.05 1.41
CA ASN A 109 14.69 -25.04 0.37
C ASN A 109 13.31 -24.83 -0.26
N ASP A 110 12.59 -25.89 -0.66
CA ASP A 110 11.24 -25.78 -1.21
C ASP A 110 10.19 -25.50 -0.14
N GLN A 111 10.42 -25.94 1.10
CA GLN A 111 9.57 -25.62 2.25
C GLN A 111 9.58 -24.11 2.55
N VAL A 112 10.75 -23.50 2.75
CA VAL A 112 10.84 -22.07 3.04
C VAL A 112 10.38 -21.20 1.87
N ALA A 113 10.62 -21.64 0.62
CA ALA A 113 10.11 -20.96 -0.56
C ALA A 113 8.57 -20.95 -0.61
N LEU A 114 7.95 -22.07 -0.22
CA LEU A 114 6.49 -22.17 -0.10
C LEU A 114 5.96 -21.22 0.96
N ASP A 115 6.52 -21.26 2.17
CA ASP A 115 6.02 -20.51 3.32
C ASP A 115 6.10 -19.00 3.09
N MET A 116 7.22 -18.53 2.55
CA MET A 116 7.37 -17.13 2.14
C MET A 116 6.35 -16.73 1.06
N ARG A 117 6.08 -17.61 0.11
CA ARG A 117 5.12 -17.34 -0.97
C ARG A 117 3.69 -17.30 -0.44
N LEU A 118 3.31 -18.24 0.42
CA LEU A 118 2.00 -18.26 1.08
C LEU A 118 1.79 -17.03 1.97
N TYR A 119 2.79 -16.70 2.79
CA TYR A 119 2.75 -15.53 3.66
C TYR A 119 2.63 -14.24 2.85
N THR A 120 3.48 -14.05 1.84
CA THR A 120 3.45 -12.86 0.99
C THR A 120 2.12 -12.76 0.23
N ARG A 121 1.58 -13.87 -0.28
CA ARG A 121 0.27 -13.92 -0.94
C ARG A 121 -0.83 -13.39 -0.03
N GLN A 122 -0.84 -13.79 1.23
CA GLN A 122 -1.80 -13.30 2.22
C GLN A 122 -1.60 -11.80 2.49
N GLU A 123 -0.36 -11.32 2.57
CA GLU A 123 -0.06 -9.92 2.80
C GLU A 123 -0.44 -9.02 1.59
N VAL A 124 -0.33 -9.52 0.37
CA VAL A 124 -0.85 -8.85 -0.84
C VAL A 124 -2.36 -8.65 -0.73
N LEU A 125 -3.10 -9.70 -0.35
CA LEU A 125 -4.56 -9.64 -0.17
C LEU A 125 -4.95 -8.70 0.98
N ASN A 126 -4.24 -8.76 2.10
CA ASN A 126 -4.48 -7.88 3.25
C ASN A 126 -4.24 -6.40 2.88
N THR A 127 -3.19 -6.12 2.11
CA THR A 127 -2.88 -4.76 1.65
C THR A 127 -3.93 -4.25 0.68
N ASP A 128 -4.41 -5.09 -0.25
CA ASP A 128 -5.50 -4.73 -1.16
C ASP A 128 -6.80 -4.39 -0.41
N ALA A 129 -7.14 -5.17 0.61
CA ALA A 129 -8.30 -4.90 1.47
C ALA A 129 -8.19 -3.57 2.23
N GLU A 130 -7.02 -3.28 2.83
CA GLU A 130 -6.78 -2.00 3.51
C GLU A 130 -6.85 -0.80 2.55
N LEU A 131 -6.32 -0.93 1.32
CA LEU A 131 -6.45 0.10 0.30
C LEU A 131 -7.89 0.30 -0.14
N LYS A 132 -8.66 -0.77 -0.28
CA LYS A 132 -10.09 -0.69 -0.59
C LYS A 132 -10.84 0.11 0.47
N GLU A 133 -10.56 -0.12 1.75
CA GLU A 133 -11.17 0.64 2.84
C GLU A 133 -10.75 2.12 2.83
N LEU A 134 -9.47 2.42 2.59
CA LEU A 134 -8.99 3.79 2.41
C LEU A 134 -9.71 4.50 1.25
N MET A 135 -9.84 3.82 0.11
CA MET A 135 -10.55 4.35 -1.06
C MET A 135 -12.03 4.59 -0.78
N ALA A 136 -12.68 3.76 0.05
CA ALA A 136 -14.07 3.98 0.47
C ALA A 136 -14.22 5.28 1.28
N VAL A 137 -13.28 5.59 2.18
CA VAL A 137 -13.24 6.85 2.91
C VAL A 137 -13.05 8.03 1.96
N ILE A 138 -12.10 7.94 1.04
CA ILE A 138 -11.85 8.97 0.02
C ILE A 138 -13.14 9.23 -0.79
N LEU A 139 -13.80 8.18 -1.25
CA LEU A 139 -15.03 8.28 -2.04
C LEU A 139 -16.19 8.92 -1.26
N ARG A 140 -16.32 8.61 0.05
CA ARG A 140 -17.27 9.29 0.94
C ARG A 140 -16.97 10.79 1.03
N ILE A 141 -15.72 11.16 1.27
CA ILE A 141 -15.29 12.57 1.32
C ILE A 141 -15.61 13.29 -0.01
N MET A 142 -15.37 12.65 -1.14
CA MET A 142 -15.70 13.19 -2.45
C MET A 142 -17.20 13.48 -2.59
N LYS A 143 -18.06 12.53 -2.21
CA LYS A 143 -19.53 12.69 -2.26
C LYS A 143 -20.03 13.86 -1.42
N GLU A 144 -19.44 14.07 -0.26
CA GLU A 144 -19.82 15.13 0.69
C GLU A 144 -19.31 16.52 0.28
N ASN A 145 -18.33 16.61 -0.65
CA ASN A 145 -17.57 17.83 -0.91
C ASN A 145 -17.49 18.25 -2.39
N THR A 146 -18.50 17.92 -3.19
CA THR A 146 -18.56 18.30 -4.61
C THR A 146 -18.68 19.82 -4.82
N HIS A 147 -19.10 20.57 -3.80
CA HIS A 147 -19.25 22.03 -3.81
C HIS A 147 -18.35 22.72 -2.76
N THR A 148 -17.41 22.01 -2.16
CA THR A 148 -16.43 22.59 -1.25
C THR A 148 -15.24 23.12 -2.05
N PHE A 149 -15.22 24.43 -2.30
CA PHE A 149 -14.19 25.08 -3.11
C PHE A 149 -12.89 25.23 -2.36
N MET A 150 -11.79 25.01 -3.08
CA MET A 150 -10.42 25.25 -2.60
C MET A 150 -9.53 25.74 -3.76
N PRO A 151 -8.41 26.46 -3.47
CA PRO A 151 -7.45 26.76 -4.50
C PRO A 151 -6.70 25.48 -4.93
N GLY A 152 -6.63 25.23 -6.23
CA GLY A 152 -5.68 24.30 -6.79
C GLY A 152 -4.29 24.96 -6.91
N PHE A 153 -3.24 24.18 -6.73
CA PHE A 153 -1.85 24.67 -6.71
C PHE A 153 -1.02 24.04 -7.83
N THR A 154 -0.17 24.87 -8.44
CA THR A 154 1.00 24.44 -9.21
C THR A 154 2.21 25.22 -8.69
N HIS A 155 3.38 24.59 -8.56
CA HIS A 155 4.58 25.22 -7.99
C HIS A 155 4.37 25.82 -6.59
N LEU A 156 3.44 25.26 -5.79
CA LEU A 156 2.95 25.83 -4.52
C LEU A 156 2.37 27.24 -4.63
N GLN A 157 2.05 27.67 -5.86
CA GLN A 157 1.30 28.91 -6.12
C GLN A 157 -0.17 28.57 -6.43
N LYS A 158 -1.08 29.44 -5.99
CA LYS A 158 -2.51 29.30 -6.31
C LYS A 158 -2.70 29.44 -7.82
N ALA A 159 -3.42 28.51 -8.42
CA ALA A 159 -3.56 28.45 -9.86
C ALA A 159 -5.03 28.61 -10.30
N GLN A 160 -5.84 27.59 -10.10
CA GLN A 160 -7.25 27.60 -10.52
C GLN A 160 -8.14 27.07 -9.38
N PRO A 161 -9.44 27.45 -9.33
CA PRO A 161 -10.33 26.92 -8.32
C PRO A 161 -10.68 25.46 -8.64
N VAL A 162 -10.66 24.62 -7.62
CA VAL A 162 -11.07 23.22 -7.66
C VAL A 162 -12.03 22.93 -6.51
N THR A 163 -12.52 21.69 -6.42
CA THR A 163 -13.27 21.22 -5.26
C THR A 163 -12.45 20.21 -4.46
N VAL A 164 -12.77 20.02 -3.19
CA VAL A 164 -12.22 18.95 -2.36
C VAL A 164 -12.49 17.58 -3.03
N ALA A 165 -13.69 17.38 -3.59
CA ALA A 165 -14.01 16.17 -4.33
C ALA A 165 -13.03 15.90 -5.50
N HIS A 166 -12.73 16.93 -6.28
CA HIS A 166 -11.80 16.81 -7.40
C HIS A 166 -10.37 16.48 -6.93
N HIS A 167 -9.91 17.15 -5.87
CA HIS A 167 -8.58 16.92 -5.32
C HIS A 167 -8.42 15.50 -4.75
N PHE A 168 -9.39 15.03 -3.96
CA PHE A 168 -9.40 13.67 -3.39
C PHE A 168 -9.54 12.59 -4.48
N GLY A 169 -10.24 12.88 -5.57
CA GLY A 169 -10.34 12.01 -6.74
C GLY A 169 -8.99 11.69 -7.37
N ALA A 170 -8.01 12.60 -7.29
CA ALA A 170 -6.65 12.32 -7.76
C ALA A 170 -5.97 11.23 -6.93
N TYR A 171 -6.16 11.22 -5.61
CA TYR A 171 -5.66 10.15 -4.74
C TYR A 171 -6.42 8.83 -4.92
N PHE A 172 -7.73 8.89 -5.15
CA PHE A 172 -8.50 7.70 -5.52
C PHE A 172 -7.90 7.00 -6.75
N GLU A 173 -7.58 7.74 -7.80
CA GLU A 173 -6.95 7.20 -9.01
C GLU A 173 -5.54 6.65 -8.75
N MET A 174 -4.77 7.22 -7.81
CA MET A 174 -3.47 6.68 -7.42
C MET A 174 -3.63 5.29 -6.77
N PHE A 175 -4.49 5.18 -5.76
CA PHE A 175 -4.72 3.91 -5.05
C PHE A 175 -5.43 2.86 -5.91
N LYS A 176 -6.29 3.26 -6.84
CA LYS A 176 -6.84 2.36 -7.86
C LYS A 176 -5.76 1.70 -8.71
N ARG A 177 -4.75 2.46 -9.15
CA ARG A 177 -3.58 1.90 -9.85
C ARG A 177 -2.71 1.02 -8.94
N ASP A 178 -2.63 1.32 -7.65
CA ASP A 178 -1.88 0.50 -6.69
C ASP A 178 -2.57 -0.86 -6.49
N ARG A 179 -3.90 -0.90 -6.38
CA ARG A 179 -4.65 -2.16 -6.32
C ARG A 179 -4.44 -3.01 -7.58
N SER A 180 -4.42 -2.40 -8.76
CA SER A 180 -4.11 -3.11 -10.01
C SER A 180 -2.72 -3.75 -9.96
N ARG A 181 -1.70 -3.07 -9.40
CA ARG A 181 -0.36 -3.67 -9.19
C ARG A 181 -0.40 -4.88 -8.26
N LEU A 182 -1.16 -4.80 -7.16
CA LEU A 182 -1.31 -5.92 -6.24
C LEU A 182 -1.97 -7.13 -6.90
N HIS A 183 -3.00 -6.93 -7.72
CA HIS A 183 -3.61 -7.99 -8.51
C HIS A 183 -2.62 -8.64 -9.48
N ASP A 184 -1.84 -7.84 -10.21
CA ASP A 184 -0.81 -8.35 -11.12
C ASP A 184 0.25 -9.19 -10.40
N ILE A 185 0.66 -8.79 -9.20
CA ILE A 185 1.59 -9.55 -8.36
C ILE A 185 0.96 -10.87 -7.93
N TYR A 186 -0.29 -10.84 -7.46
CA TYR A 186 -1.01 -12.05 -7.05
C TYR A 186 -1.08 -13.08 -8.20
N GLU A 187 -1.42 -12.65 -9.41
CA GLU A 187 -1.50 -13.50 -10.59
C GLU A 187 -0.16 -14.18 -10.92
N ARG A 188 0.94 -13.42 -10.88
CA ARG A 188 2.27 -13.96 -11.20
C ARG A 188 2.82 -14.86 -10.09
N MET A 189 2.57 -14.56 -8.82
CA MET A 189 3.11 -15.32 -7.71
C MET A 189 2.34 -16.59 -7.37
N ASN A 190 1.11 -16.75 -7.83
CA ASN A 190 0.22 -17.82 -7.36
C ASN A 190 0.52 -19.19 -7.99
N TYR A 191 1.79 -19.62 -7.92
CA TYR A 191 2.27 -20.95 -8.33
C TYR A 191 3.08 -21.61 -7.22
N CYS A 192 2.83 -22.93 -6.99
CA CYS A 192 3.36 -23.70 -5.87
C CYS A 192 4.80 -24.17 -6.11
N PRO A 193 5.78 -23.79 -5.28
CA PRO A 193 7.15 -24.28 -5.39
C PRO A 193 7.38 -25.66 -4.75
N LEU A 194 6.48 -26.12 -3.85
CA LEU A 194 6.67 -27.36 -3.10
C LEU A 194 6.77 -28.58 -4.01
N GLY A 195 7.68 -29.50 -3.66
CA GLY A 195 8.06 -30.65 -4.48
C GLY A 195 9.24 -30.38 -5.41
N ALA A 196 9.81 -29.15 -5.41
CA ALA A 196 11.05 -28.85 -6.10
C ALA A 196 12.28 -29.46 -5.43
N GLY A 197 12.14 -29.92 -4.18
CA GLY A 197 13.25 -30.43 -3.38
C GLY A 197 14.31 -29.36 -3.11
N ALA A 198 15.56 -29.75 -3.05
CA ALA A 198 16.65 -28.78 -2.86
C ALA A 198 16.85 -27.88 -4.09
N LEU A 199 16.70 -28.41 -5.31
CA LEU A 199 16.81 -27.73 -6.60
C LEU A 199 16.47 -28.59 -7.83
N ALA A 200 16.45 -29.93 -7.69
CA ALA A 200 16.36 -30.86 -8.81
C ALA A 200 15.18 -31.84 -8.67
N GLY A 201 14.19 -31.49 -7.83
CA GLY A 201 13.08 -32.39 -7.51
C GLY A 201 13.54 -33.56 -6.63
N THR A 202 12.84 -34.69 -6.75
CA THR A 202 13.05 -35.90 -5.96
C THR A 202 12.77 -37.15 -6.80
N THR A 203 13.26 -38.31 -6.37
CA THR A 203 12.96 -39.61 -6.99
C THR A 203 11.61 -40.20 -6.55
N TYR A 204 10.92 -39.59 -5.58
CA TYR A 204 9.58 -39.99 -5.19
C TYR A 204 8.54 -39.49 -6.20
N PRO A 205 7.49 -40.27 -6.48
CA PRO A 205 6.40 -39.84 -7.37
C PRO A 205 5.46 -38.83 -6.69
N LEU A 206 5.97 -37.63 -6.37
CA LEU A 206 5.17 -36.57 -5.77
C LEU A 206 4.11 -36.05 -6.74
N ASP A 207 2.89 -35.85 -6.26
CA ASP A 207 1.82 -35.20 -7.00
C ASP A 207 1.82 -33.68 -6.65
N ARG A 208 2.58 -32.92 -7.43
CA ARG A 208 2.70 -31.46 -7.25
C ARG A 208 1.42 -30.71 -7.62
N GLU A 209 0.60 -31.23 -8.54
CA GLU A 209 -0.70 -30.67 -8.91
C GLU A 209 -1.67 -30.76 -7.72
N LEU A 210 -1.74 -31.92 -7.07
CA LEU A 210 -2.54 -32.10 -5.85
C LEU A 210 -2.09 -31.13 -4.76
N THR A 211 -0.80 -31.02 -4.50
CA THR A 211 -0.27 -30.10 -3.47
C THR A 211 -0.61 -28.65 -3.78
N ALA A 212 -0.45 -28.21 -5.03
CA ALA A 212 -0.83 -26.88 -5.47
C ALA A 212 -2.33 -26.60 -5.28
N SER A 213 -3.18 -27.57 -5.65
CA SER A 213 -4.63 -27.45 -5.49
C SER A 213 -5.04 -27.35 -4.01
N LEU A 214 -4.45 -28.16 -3.13
CA LEU A 214 -4.73 -28.13 -1.68
C LEU A 214 -4.39 -26.77 -1.04
N LEU A 215 -3.39 -26.05 -1.61
CA LEU A 215 -2.92 -24.77 -1.12
C LEU A 215 -3.50 -23.57 -1.90
N GLY A 216 -4.45 -23.81 -2.84
CA GLY A 216 -5.13 -22.77 -3.59
C GLY A 216 -4.23 -22.03 -4.60
N PHE A 217 -3.17 -22.68 -5.09
CA PHE A 217 -2.37 -22.19 -6.20
C PHE A 217 -2.97 -22.56 -7.56
N TYR A 218 -2.61 -21.84 -8.60
CA TYR A 218 -3.03 -22.16 -9.99
C TYR A 218 -2.41 -23.43 -10.53
N GLY A 219 -1.27 -23.82 -10.00
CA GLY A 219 -0.53 -25.03 -10.37
C GLY A 219 0.89 -25.01 -9.77
N PRO A 220 1.72 -26.04 -10.04
CA PRO A 220 3.11 -26.05 -9.62
C PRO A 220 3.97 -25.12 -10.51
N THR A 221 5.08 -24.64 -9.95
CA THR A 221 6.14 -23.99 -10.72
C THR A 221 6.82 -25.03 -11.65
N LEU A 222 7.24 -24.60 -12.86
CA LEU A 222 7.64 -25.50 -13.93
C LEU A 222 9.15 -25.84 -13.96
N ASN A 223 9.97 -25.14 -13.18
CA ASN A 223 11.41 -25.41 -13.06
C ASN A 223 11.79 -25.47 -11.58
N SER A 224 12.32 -26.62 -11.14
CA SER A 224 12.61 -26.87 -9.72
C SER A 224 13.77 -26.03 -9.17
N MET A 225 14.70 -25.62 -10.01
CA MET A 225 15.82 -24.75 -9.60
C MET A 225 15.34 -23.31 -9.38
N ASP A 226 14.51 -22.80 -10.29
CA ASP A 226 13.86 -21.49 -10.19
C ASP A 226 12.89 -21.44 -9.00
N SER A 227 12.14 -22.53 -8.75
CA SER A 227 11.17 -22.65 -7.65
C SER A 227 11.74 -22.29 -6.27
N VAL A 228 12.99 -22.65 -6.00
CA VAL A 228 13.68 -22.39 -4.72
C VAL A 228 14.53 -21.12 -4.75
N SER A 229 14.73 -20.52 -5.93
CA SER A 229 15.54 -19.32 -6.15
C SER A 229 14.71 -18.06 -6.28
N ASP A 230 13.50 -18.14 -6.83
CA ASP A 230 12.66 -16.98 -7.14
C ASP A 230 12.32 -16.16 -5.90
N ARG A 231 12.57 -14.86 -6.02
CA ARG A 231 12.16 -13.81 -5.09
C ARG A 231 11.55 -12.60 -5.82
N ASP A 232 11.24 -12.74 -7.12
CA ASP A 232 10.68 -11.65 -7.92
C ASP A 232 9.37 -11.14 -7.33
N TYR A 233 8.53 -12.05 -6.84
CA TYR A 233 7.26 -11.69 -6.17
C TYR A 233 7.45 -10.79 -4.92
N LEU A 234 8.55 -10.99 -4.16
CA LEU A 234 8.89 -10.12 -3.03
C LEU A 234 9.36 -8.74 -3.51
N ILE A 235 10.21 -8.71 -4.55
CA ILE A 235 10.70 -7.46 -5.16
C ILE A 235 9.52 -6.68 -5.74
N GLU A 236 8.61 -7.34 -6.46
CA GLU A 236 7.40 -6.72 -7.01
C GLU A 236 6.51 -6.17 -5.90
N PHE A 237 6.28 -6.93 -4.82
CA PHE A 237 5.44 -6.48 -3.72
C PHE A 237 6.08 -5.31 -2.96
N LEU A 238 7.37 -5.36 -2.63
CA LEU A 238 8.10 -4.23 -2.04
C LEU A 238 8.10 -3.00 -2.95
N SER A 239 8.15 -3.17 -4.28
CA SER A 239 8.02 -2.10 -5.25
C SER A 239 6.61 -1.47 -5.24
N ALA A 240 5.56 -2.31 -5.17
CA ALA A 240 4.19 -1.84 -5.03
C ALA A 240 3.98 -1.09 -3.70
N LEU A 241 4.46 -1.64 -2.58
CA LEU A 241 4.43 -0.98 -1.27
C LEU A 241 5.19 0.35 -1.28
N SER A 242 6.35 0.41 -1.95
CA SER A 242 7.11 1.65 -2.13
C SER A 242 6.30 2.70 -2.90
N THR A 243 5.54 2.30 -3.92
CA THR A 243 4.66 3.19 -4.69
C THR A 243 3.48 3.67 -3.84
N ILE A 244 2.83 2.78 -3.09
CA ILE A 244 1.76 3.12 -2.14
C ILE A 244 2.26 4.13 -1.12
N MET A 245 3.41 3.87 -0.50
CA MET A 245 4.00 4.77 0.49
C MET A 245 4.38 6.14 -0.11
N MET A 246 4.81 6.19 -1.38
CA MET A 246 5.04 7.44 -2.08
C MET A 246 3.73 8.24 -2.26
N HIS A 247 2.63 7.58 -2.62
CA HIS A 247 1.32 8.23 -2.71
C HIS A 247 0.85 8.75 -1.35
N LEU A 248 0.96 7.94 -0.29
CA LEU A 248 0.65 8.34 1.08
C LEU A 248 1.55 9.49 1.56
N SER A 249 2.84 9.48 1.21
CA SER A 249 3.79 10.55 1.55
C SER A 249 3.40 11.87 0.90
N ARG A 250 3.02 11.86 -0.38
CA ARG A 250 2.52 13.07 -1.07
C ARG A 250 1.26 13.61 -0.44
N PHE A 251 0.31 12.75 -0.11
CA PHE A 251 -0.92 13.15 0.56
C PHE A 251 -0.64 13.67 1.98
N SER A 252 0.26 13.03 2.71
CA SER A 252 0.72 13.48 4.03
C SER A 252 1.34 14.87 3.99
N GLU A 253 2.14 15.18 2.96
CA GLU A 253 2.70 16.52 2.76
C GLU A 253 1.62 17.57 2.63
N GLU A 254 0.58 17.31 1.81
CA GLU A 254 -0.55 18.24 1.67
C GLU A 254 -1.34 18.37 2.98
N ILE A 255 -1.56 17.29 3.71
CA ILE A 255 -2.20 17.33 5.05
C ILE A 255 -1.39 18.22 6.01
N CYS A 256 -0.07 18.09 6.05
CA CYS A 256 0.79 18.95 6.89
C CYS A 256 0.66 20.42 6.49
N ILE A 257 0.69 20.73 5.18
CA ILE A 257 0.52 22.09 4.66
C ILE A 257 -0.86 22.62 5.04
N TRP A 258 -1.94 21.89 4.76
CA TRP A 258 -3.31 22.33 5.01
C TRP A 258 -3.63 22.50 6.50
N ASN A 259 -3.01 21.70 7.36
CA ASN A 259 -3.18 21.80 8.82
C ASN A 259 -2.33 22.91 9.46
N SER A 260 -1.38 23.49 8.73
CA SER A 260 -0.52 24.55 9.26
C SER A 260 -1.30 25.81 9.66
N ASN A 261 -0.72 26.59 10.57
CA ASN A 261 -1.33 27.86 11.03
C ASN A 261 -1.52 28.88 9.91
N GLU A 262 -0.71 28.83 8.87
CA GLU A 262 -0.74 29.71 7.70
C GLU A 262 -1.91 29.36 6.77
N TYR A 263 -2.14 28.06 6.51
CA TYR A 263 -3.20 27.59 5.63
C TYR A 263 -4.54 27.44 6.36
N ARG A 264 -4.60 26.62 7.40
CA ARG A 264 -5.83 26.32 8.18
C ARG A 264 -6.99 25.85 7.29
N PHE A 265 -6.69 25.04 6.28
CA PHE A 265 -7.70 24.49 5.38
C PHE A 265 -8.44 23.31 6.00
N ILE A 266 -7.74 22.59 6.89
CA ILE A 266 -8.26 21.45 7.62
C ILE A 266 -7.97 21.55 9.11
N GLU A 267 -8.71 20.75 9.88
CA GLU A 267 -8.43 20.44 11.28
C GLU A 267 -8.43 18.94 11.46
N LEU A 268 -7.34 18.39 11.96
CA LEU A 268 -7.23 16.97 12.32
C LEU A 268 -7.95 16.72 13.65
N ASP A 269 -8.51 15.51 13.80
CA ASP A 269 -9.10 15.08 15.07
C ASP A 269 -8.01 14.93 16.16
N ASP A 270 -8.38 15.17 17.42
CA ASP A 270 -7.47 15.03 18.55
C ASP A 270 -6.93 13.61 18.70
N ALA A 271 -7.70 12.61 18.30
CA ALA A 271 -7.27 11.20 18.30
C ALA A 271 -6.13 10.88 17.33
N PHE A 272 -5.91 11.74 16.32
CA PHE A 272 -4.87 11.61 15.30
C PHE A 272 -3.85 12.75 15.33
N SER A 273 -3.74 13.43 16.47
CA SER A 273 -2.83 14.56 16.65
C SER A 273 -2.11 14.44 17.99
N THR A 274 -0.99 15.15 18.15
CA THR A 274 -0.34 15.27 19.45
C THR A 274 -0.18 16.73 19.87
N GLY A 275 -0.02 16.96 21.15
CA GLY A 275 0.23 18.27 21.73
C GLY A 275 1.72 18.52 21.99
N SER A 276 2.00 19.61 22.67
CA SER A 276 3.33 19.95 23.14
C SER A 276 3.35 19.97 24.69
N SER A 277 4.38 19.43 25.30
CA SER A 277 4.55 19.46 26.75
C SER A 277 4.80 20.85 27.32
N ILE A 278 5.20 21.80 26.49
CA ILE A 278 5.53 23.18 26.87
C ILE A 278 4.62 24.24 26.24
N MET A 279 4.01 23.94 25.08
CA MET A 279 3.18 24.89 24.34
C MET A 279 1.72 24.39 24.32
N PRO A 280 0.85 24.88 25.23
CA PRO A 280 -0.50 24.33 25.39
C PRO A 280 -1.42 24.56 24.17
N GLN A 281 -1.09 25.49 23.30
CA GLN A 281 -1.85 25.80 22.08
C GLN A 281 -1.45 24.95 20.86
N LYS A 282 -0.37 24.16 20.95
CA LYS A 282 0.21 23.43 19.82
C LYS A 282 -0.47 22.09 19.60
N LYS A 283 -0.88 21.85 18.35
CA LYS A 283 -1.46 20.58 17.87
C LYS A 283 -0.71 20.17 16.59
N ASN A 284 -0.08 19.01 16.62
CA ASN A 284 0.84 18.55 15.56
C ASN A 284 0.18 17.47 14.69
N PRO A 285 0.44 17.46 13.38
CA PRO A 285 -0.02 16.41 12.46
C PRO A 285 0.93 15.20 12.44
N ASP A 286 1.30 14.65 13.61
CA ASP A 286 2.37 13.65 13.73
C ASP A 286 2.12 12.40 12.89
N ILE A 287 0.88 11.97 12.71
CA ILE A 287 0.55 10.80 11.88
C ILE A 287 0.97 11.06 10.43
N ALA A 288 0.62 12.21 9.86
CA ALA A 288 1.03 12.57 8.51
C ALA A 288 2.57 12.68 8.39
N GLU A 289 3.24 13.27 9.37
CA GLU A 289 4.70 13.37 9.40
C GLU A 289 5.38 12.00 9.47
N LEU A 290 4.88 11.10 10.34
CA LEU A 290 5.42 9.75 10.47
C LEU A 290 5.18 8.89 9.22
N VAL A 291 4.01 8.97 8.59
CA VAL A 291 3.75 8.28 7.32
C VAL A 291 4.74 8.74 6.25
N ARG A 292 4.94 10.07 6.13
CA ARG A 292 5.96 10.65 5.24
C ARG A 292 7.38 10.13 5.55
N GLY A 293 7.77 10.10 6.82
CA GLY A 293 9.08 9.60 7.26
C GLY A 293 9.29 8.11 7.03
N LYS A 294 8.29 7.28 7.36
CA LYS A 294 8.33 5.81 7.20
C LYS A 294 8.43 5.33 5.75
N THR A 295 8.12 6.19 4.78
CA THR A 295 8.29 5.89 3.35
C THR A 295 9.72 5.48 3.02
N GLY A 296 10.72 6.17 3.59
CA GLY A 296 12.13 5.83 3.40
C GLY A 296 12.51 4.43 3.91
N ARG A 297 11.83 3.95 4.98
CA ARG A 297 12.06 2.62 5.53
C ARG A 297 11.64 1.53 4.54
N VAL A 298 10.48 1.69 3.89
CA VAL A 298 9.99 0.74 2.87
C VAL A 298 10.87 0.76 1.61
N TYR A 299 11.33 1.96 1.19
CA TYR A 299 12.31 2.07 0.09
C TYR A 299 13.62 1.35 0.39
N GLY A 300 14.09 1.47 1.64
CA GLY A 300 15.29 0.78 2.10
C GLY A 300 15.17 -0.74 2.00
N ALA A 301 14.01 -1.30 2.35
CA ALA A 301 13.74 -2.73 2.23
C ALA A 301 13.80 -3.23 0.78
N LEU A 302 13.16 -2.52 -0.16
CA LEU A 302 13.25 -2.83 -1.59
C LEU A 302 14.69 -2.80 -2.10
N MET A 303 15.44 -1.76 -1.77
CA MET A 303 16.82 -1.62 -2.20
C MET A 303 17.72 -2.70 -1.60
N SER A 304 17.48 -3.08 -0.35
CA SER A 304 18.21 -4.15 0.33
C SER A 304 17.98 -5.49 -0.35
N LEU A 305 16.72 -5.86 -0.66
CA LEU A 305 16.41 -7.11 -1.33
C LEU A 305 17.00 -7.17 -2.75
N LEU A 306 16.88 -6.11 -3.54
CA LEU A 306 17.52 -6.00 -4.85
C LEU A 306 19.04 -6.21 -4.75
N THR A 307 19.66 -5.65 -3.71
CA THR A 307 21.10 -5.79 -3.48
C THR A 307 21.48 -7.20 -3.08
N THR A 308 20.68 -7.86 -2.24
CA THR A 308 20.90 -9.26 -1.85
C THR A 308 20.84 -10.18 -3.08
N MET A 309 19.81 -10.02 -3.92
CA MET A 309 19.57 -10.93 -5.04
C MET A 309 20.52 -10.74 -6.24
N LYS A 310 21.06 -9.53 -6.46
CA LYS A 310 21.78 -9.14 -7.70
C LYS A 310 22.99 -9.99 -8.10
N GLY A 311 23.58 -10.77 -7.23
CA GLY A 311 24.88 -11.42 -7.50
C GLY A 311 24.97 -12.86 -7.02
N ILE A 312 23.90 -13.43 -6.47
CA ILE A 312 23.91 -14.82 -6.02
C ILE A 312 23.63 -15.79 -7.19
N PRO A 313 24.25 -16.99 -7.18
CA PRO A 313 23.96 -18.01 -8.18
C PRO A 313 22.57 -18.62 -7.99
N LEU A 314 22.12 -19.42 -8.97
CA LEU A 314 20.84 -20.10 -8.95
C LEU A 314 20.68 -21.06 -7.76
N ALA A 315 19.48 -21.55 -7.58
CA ALA A 315 18.99 -22.32 -6.46
C ALA A 315 18.99 -21.50 -5.15
N TYR A 316 19.36 -22.07 -4.03
CA TYR A 316 19.34 -21.42 -2.73
C TYR A 316 20.74 -21.12 -2.20
N ASN A 317 20.93 -19.91 -1.72
CA ASN A 317 22.10 -19.48 -0.96
C ASN A 317 21.63 -18.85 0.35
N LYS A 318 22.43 -18.95 1.41
CA LYS A 318 22.08 -18.43 2.75
C LYS A 318 21.79 -16.92 2.75
N ASP A 319 22.33 -16.18 1.78
CA ASP A 319 21.99 -14.76 1.52
C ASP A 319 20.48 -14.51 1.45
N MET A 320 19.72 -15.47 0.91
CA MET A 320 18.27 -15.38 0.81
C MET A 320 17.55 -15.39 2.16
N GLN A 321 18.22 -15.67 3.28
CA GLN A 321 17.62 -15.52 4.60
C GLN A 321 17.29 -14.07 4.91
N GLU A 322 18.06 -13.12 4.31
CA GLU A 322 17.82 -11.68 4.43
C GLU A 322 16.53 -11.20 3.75
N ASP A 323 15.83 -12.05 3.00
CA ASP A 323 14.55 -11.75 2.38
C ASP A 323 13.41 -11.53 3.40
N LYS A 324 13.53 -12.06 4.64
CA LYS A 324 12.44 -12.13 5.62
C LYS A 324 12.30 -10.86 6.45
N GLU A 325 13.31 -10.50 7.23
CA GLU A 325 13.23 -9.42 8.20
C GLU A 325 12.84 -8.09 7.53
N LEU A 326 13.52 -7.75 6.43
CA LEU A 326 13.24 -6.53 5.69
C LEU A 326 11.84 -6.52 5.06
N SER A 327 11.36 -7.67 4.57
CA SER A 327 10.04 -7.77 3.95
C SER A 327 8.94 -7.69 5.00
N PHE A 328 9.06 -8.43 6.10
CA PHE A 328 8.09 -8.40 7.20
C PHE A 328 7.98 -7.00 7.81
N ASP A 329 9.10 -6.32 8.00
CA ASP A 329 9.13 -4.95 8.49
C ASP A 329 8.44 -3.97 7.54
N ALA A 330 8.69 -4.10 6.23
CA ALA A 330 8.05 -3.27 5.21
C ALA A 330 6.53 -3.52 5.13
N PHE A 331 6.09 -4.78 5.23
CA PHE A 331 4.68 -5.15 5.20
C PHE A 331 3.94 -4.54 6.40
N ASP A 332 4.46 -4.74 7.61
CA ASP A 332 3.87 -4.19 8.83
C ASP A 332 3.87 -2.66 8.82
N THR A 333 4.96 -2.04 8.35
CA THR A 333 5.09 -0.58 8.24
C THR A 333 4.06 -0.01 7.27
N ALA A 334 3.91 -0.60 6.08
CA ALA A 334 2.98 -0.10 5.08
C ALA A 334 1.51 -0.26 5.53
N LYS A 335 1.13 -1.44 6.06
CA LYS A 335 -0.22 -1.67 6.60
C LYS A 335 -0.55 -0.70 7.73
N GLY A 336 0.36 -0.52 8.68
CA GLY A 336 0.18 0.43 9.78
C GLY A 336 -0.01 1.86 9.27
N CYS A 337 0.74 2.28 8.25
CA CYS A 337 0.59 3.60 7.64
C CYS A 337 -0.76 3.76 6.92
N ILE A 338 -1.19 2.77 6.14
CA ILE A 338 -2.49 2.81 5.43
C ILE A 338 -3.64 2.94 6.45
N SER A 339 -3.65 2.09 7.48
CA SER A 339 -4.71 2.05 8.48
C SER A 339 -4.79 3.35 9.31
N LEU A 340 -3.64 3.88 9.78
CA LEU A 340 -3.60 5.14 10.51
C LEU A 340 -3.98 6.34 9.63
N PHE A 341 -3.51 6.36 8.38
CA PHE A 341 -3.84 7.43 7.44
C PHE A 341 -5.34 7.45 7.12
N LYS A 342 -5.94 6.27 6.90
CA LYS A 342 -7.39 6.10 6.72
C LYS A 342 -8.17 6.74 7.88
N GLY A 343 -7.85 6.39 9.13
CA GLY A 343 -8.50 6.94 10.31
C GLY A 343 -8.32 8.46 10.44
N MET A 344 -7.15 8.97 10.12
CA MET A 344 -6.85 10.41 10.16
C MET A 344 -7.71 11.20 9.18
N ILE A 345 -7.83 10.77 7.92
CA ILE A 345 -8.64 11.49 6.92
C ILE A 345 -10.14 11.28 7.10
N ASP A 346 -10.57 10.14 7.68
CA ASP A 346 -11.97 9.83 7.95
C ASP A 346 -12.61 10.81 8.97
N THR A 347 -11.82 11.30 9.91
CA THR A 347 -12.25 12.21 11.00
C THR A 347 -11.88 13.67 10.76
N MET A 348 -11.13 13.96 9.71
CA MET A 348 -10.65 15.30 9.35
C MET A 348 -11.80 16.24 8.99
N LYS A 349 -11.71 17.49 9.43
CA LYS A 349 -12.70 18.55 9.13
C LYS A 349 -12.14 19.57 8.16
N PHE A 350 -12.95 19.98 7.19
CA PHE A 350 -12.62 21.04 6.24
C PHE A 350 -13.06 22.40 6.72
N ASN A 351 -12.20 23.41 6.58
CA ASN A 351 -12.51 24.80 6.83
C ASN A 351 -12.93 25.50 5.52
N ASN A 352 -14.17 25.24 5.10
CA ASN A 352 -14.71 25.69 3.82
C ASN A 352 -14.53 27.20 3.61
N LYS A 353 -14.85 28.03 4.63
CA LYS A 353 -14.71 29.49 4.54
C LYS A 353 -13.29 29.94 4.29
N ARG A 354 -12.31 29.28 4.93
CA ARG A 354 -10.90 29.61 4.77
C ARG A 354 -10.38 29.23 3.39
N MET A 355 -10.78 28.05 2.89
CA MET A 355 -10.40 27.56 1.56
C MET A 355 -10.98 28.46 0.45
N GLU A 356 -12.28 28.79 0.54
CA GLU A 356 -12.98 29.66 -0.40
C GLU A 356 -12.38 31.09 -0.43
N ALA A 357 -12.16 31.69 0.73
CA ALA A 357 -11.48 32.98 0.82
C ALA A 357 -10.05 32.94 0.25
N SER A 358 -9.33 31.83 0.46
CA SER A 358 -7.98 31.64 -0.11
C SER A 358 -8.02 31.50 -1.64
N ALA A 359 -9.05 30.86 -2.20
CA ALA A 359 -9.24 30.76 -3.64
C ALA A 359 -9.54 32.15 -4.24
N LYS A 360 -10.50 32.88 -3.67
CA LYS A 360 -10.88 34.23 -4.11
C LYS A 360 -9.68 35.18 -4.12
N ASN A 361 -8.96 35.29 -2.99
CA ASN A 361 -7.82 36.20 -2.81
C ASN A 361 -6.53 35.71 -3.52
N GLY A 362 -6.61 34.66 -4.32
CA GLY A 362 -5.49 34.11 -5.08
C GLY A 362 -5.57 34.33 -6.57
N PHE A 363 -6.52 35.14 -7.04
CA PHE A 363 -6.77 35.38 -8.47
C PHE A 363 -7.01 34.09 -9.25
N THR A 364 -7.54 33.03 -8.61
CA THR A 364 -7.73 31.72 -9.24
C THR A 364 -8.72 31.76 -10.40
N ASN A 365 -9.52 32.82 -10.49
CA ASN A 365 -10.51 33.11 -11.53
C ASN A 365 -9.96 34.03 -12.67
N ALA A 366 -8.67 34.39 -12.64
CA ALA A 366 -8.09 35.26 -13.66
C ALA A 366 -8.16 34.65 -15.08
N THR A 367 -7.97 33.34 -15.21
CA THR A 367 -8.13 32.63 -16.50
C THR A 367 -9.56 32.73 -17.02
N ASP A 368 -10.56 32.64 -16.13
CA ASP A 368 -11.97 32.74 -16.50
C ASP A 368 -12.32 34.16 -16.97
N ALA A 369 -11.70 35.20 -16.39
CA ALA A 369 -11.79 36.59 -16.88
C ALA A 369 -11.18 36.77 -18.27
N ALA A 370 -10.05 36.09 -18.57
CA ALA A 370 -9.46 36.11 -19.89
C ALA A 370 -10.35 35.39 -20.93
N ASP A 371 -10.89 34.23 -20.57
CA ASP A 371 -11.80 33.48 -21.38
C ASP A 371 -13.12 34.24 -21.67
N TYR A 372 -13.60 35.04 -20.73
CA TYR A 372 -14.72 35.95 -20.93
C TYR A 372 -14.45 36.92 -22.07
N LEU A 373 -13.30 37.58 -22.09
CA LEU A 373 -12.92 38.49 -23.17
C LEU A 373 -12.78 37.74 -24.52
N VAL A 374 -12.20 36.54 -24.49
CA VAL A 374 -12.07 35.71 -25.71
C VAL A 374 -13.44 35.38 -26.30
N LYS A 375 -14.42 35.02 -25.47
CA LYS A 375 -15.79 34.75 -25.89
C LYS A 375 -16.48 36.00 -26.50
N LYS A 376 -16.02 37.19 -26.10
CA LYS A 376 -16.47 38.46 -26.69
C LYS A 376 -15.63 38.95 -27.86
N GLY A 377 -14.73 38.08 -28.38
CA GLY A 377 -14.00 38.31 -29.63
C GLY A 377 -12.58 38.90 -29.47
N VAL A 378 -12.10 39.06 -28.26
CA VAL A 378 -10.72 39.53 -27.99
C VAL A 378 -9.74 38.35 -28.20
N PRO A 379 -8.65 38.51 -28.98
CA PRO A 379 -7.65 37.46 -29.09
C PRO A 379 -7.04 37.05 -27.74
N PHE A 380 -6.79 35.75 -27.52
CA PHE A 380 -6.36 35.25 -26.20
C PHE A 380 -5.11 35.97 -25.65
N ARG A 381 -4.10 36.24 -26.48
CA ARG A 381 -2.87 36.94 -26.06
C ARG A 381 -3.15 38.33 -25.54
N GLU A 382 -4.08 39.05 -26.17
CA GLU A 382 -4.52 40.37 -25.76
C GLU A 382 -5.37 40.31 -24.48
N ALA A 383 -6.33 39.36 -24.43
CA ALA A 383 -7.14 39.11 -23.22
C ALA A 383 -6.28 38.80 -22.00
N HIS A 384 -5.25 37.95 -22.17
CA HIS A 384 -4.27 37.64 -21.11
C HIS A 384 -3.53 38.90 -20.62
N GLY A 385 -3.11 39.79 -21.54
CA GLY A 385 -2.45 41.05 -21.18
C GLY A 385 -3.37 42.00 -20.42
N ILE A 386 -4.63 42.12 -20.85
CA ILE A 386 -5.68 42.91 -20.20
C ILE A 386 -5.92 42.44 -18.76
N VAL A 387 -6.11 41.12 -18.58
CA VAL A 387 -6.33 40.54 -17.25
C VAL A 387 -5.09 40.68 -16.36
N GLY A 388 -3.88 40.56 -16.92
CA GLY A 388 -2.63 40.81 -16.21
C GLY A 388 -2.57 42.22 -15.60
N GLN A 389 -3.05 43.25 -16.32
CA GLN A 389 -3.14 44.63 -15.81
C GLN A 389 -4.17 44.75 -14.67
N LEU A 390 -5.34 44.08 -14.80
CA LEU A 390 -6.35 44.04 -13.72
C LEU A 390 -5.80 43.36 -12.47
N VAL A 391 -5.08 42.25 -12.61
CA VAL A 391 -4.46 41.58 -11.47
C VAL A 391 -3.43 42.48 -10.77
N LEU A 392 -2.58 43.20 -11.54
CA LEU A 392 -1.62 44.14 -10.99
C LEU A 392 -2.32 45.26 -10.21
N MET A 393 -3.40 45.83 -10.76
CA MET A 393 -4.23 46.85 -10.10
C MET A 393 -4.83 46.31 -8.79
N CYS A 394 -5.32 45.06 -8.79
CA CYS A 394 -5.85 44.40 -7.59
C CYS A 394 -4.78 44.19 -6.52
N ILE A 395 -3.56 43.80 -6.91
CA ILE A 395 -2.44 43.64 -5.98
C ILE A 395 -2.10 45.00 -5.32
N GLU A 396 -2.00 46.07 -6.10
CA GLU A 396 -1.73 47.43 -5.57
C GLU A 396 -2.79 47.92 -4.60
N LYS A 397 -4.06 47.58 -4.84
CA LYS A 397 -5.22 47.93 -3.99
C LYS A 397 -5.46 46.92 -2.86
N ASN A 398 -4.78 45.76 -2.84
CA ASN A 398 -5.03 44.68 -1.91
C ASN A 398 -6.48 44.19 -1.91
N ILE A 399 -7.08 44.00 -3.09
CA ILE A 399 -8.43 43.50 -3.34
C ILE A 399 -8.43 42.31 -4.30
N ALA A 400 -9.56 41.58 -4.41
CA ALA A 400 -9.74 40.53 -5.41
C ALA A 400 -10.30 41.11 -6.73
N LEU A 401 -10.28 40.33 -7.81
CA LEU A 401 -10.89 40.70 -9.09
C LEU A 401 -12.38 41.03 -8.94
N ASP A 402 -13.11 40.23 -8.14
CA ASP A 402 -14.54 40.42 -7.87
C ASP A 402 -14.86 41.78 -7.18
N ASP A 403 -13.90 42.43 -6.58
CA ASP A 403 -14.08 43.67 -5.81
C ASP A 403 -13.83 44.93 -6.67
N LEU A 404 -13.35 44.78 -7.94
CA LEU A 404 -13.19 45.88 -8.87
C LEU A 404 -14.57 46.43 -9.32
N SER A 405 -14.69 47.73 -9.45
CA SER A 405 -15.88 48.35 -10.05
C SER A 405 -15.95 48.14 -11.55
N LEU A 406 -17.13 48.22 -12.13
CA LEU A 406 -17.29 48.10 -13.60
C LEU A 406 -16.54 49.19 -14.36
N GLU A 407 -16.43 50.40 -13.79
CA GLU A 407 -15.66 51.51 -14.33
C GLU A 407 -14.16 51.15 -14.41
N GLU A 408 -13.64 50.49 -13.40
CA GLU A 408 -12.23 50.03 -13.38
C GLU A 408 -11.97 48.94 -14.42
N TYR A 409 -12.88 47.99 -14.58
CA TYR A 409 -12.85 47.01 -15.65
C TYR A 409 -12.86 47.67 -17.03
N LYS A 410 -13.79 48.61 -17.24
CA LYS A 410 -13.98 49.34 -18.51
C LYS A 410 -12.81 50.28 -18.81
N ALA A 411 -12.11 50.77 -17.80
CA ALA A 411 -10.94 51.60 -17.98
C ALA A 411 -9.77 50.83 -18.61
N VAL A 412 -9.67 49.51 -18.36
CA VAL A 412 -8.64 48.63 -18.96
C VAL A 412 -9.13 48.09 -20.31
N SER A 413 -10.38 47.70 -20.43
CA SER A 413 -10.99 47.28 -21.70
C SER A 413 -12.50 47.59 -21.73
N PRO A 414 -12.97 48.30 -22.76
CA PRO A 414 -14.39 48.63 -22.91
C PRO A 414 -15.27 47.41 -23.18
N VAL A 415 -14.71 46.25 -23.44
CA VAL A 415 -15.40 44.99 -23.73
C VAL A 415 -16.07 44.41 -22.46
N PHE A 416 -15.58 44.77 -21.27
CA PHE A 416 -16.20 44.31 -20.02
C PHE A 416 -17.58 44.89 -19.81
N ASP A 417 -18.49 44.07 -19.26
CA ASP A 417 -19.83 44.49 -18.86
C ASP A 417 -20.23 43.84 -17.53
N GLU A 418 -21.41 44.12 -16.97
CA GLU A 418 -21.86 43.65 -15.64
C GLU A 418 -21.84 42.12 -15.52
N ASP A 419 -21.95 41.37 -16.61
CA ASP A 419 -21.90 39.90 -16.66
C ASP A 419 -20.53 39.29 -16.30
N ILE A 420 -19.50 40.14 -16.15
CA ILE A 420 -18.18 39.71 -15.67
C ILE A 420 -18.24 39.13 -14.25
N TYR A 421 -19.00 39.76 -13.35
CA TYR A 421 -19.08 39.35 -11.94
C TYR A 421 -19.69 37.96 -11.78
N GLU A 422 -20.69 37.59 -12.56
CA GLU A 422 -21.25 36.27 -12.59
C GLU A 422 -20.23 35.29 -13.18
N THR A 423 -19.56 35.68 -14.27
CA THR A 423 -18.61 34.81 -14.99
C THR A 423 -17.42 34.41 -14.14
N ILE A 424 -16.85 35.32 -13.35
CA ILE A 424 -15.66 35.09 -12.53
C ILE A 424 -15.98 34.65 -11.11
N SER A 425 -17.25 34.47 -10.73
CA SER A 425 -17.58 33.91 -9.44
C SER A 425 -16.98 32.51 -9.29
N LEU A 426 -16.43 32.14 -8.12
CA LEU A 426 -15.83 30.83 -7.92
C LEU A 426 -16.79 29.69 -8.27
N GLN A 427 -18.07 29.85 -7.95
CA GLN A 427 -19.13 28.93 -8.31
C GLN A 427 -19.17 28.71 -9.83
N THR A 428 -19.34 29.78 -10.61
CA THR A 428 -19.42 29.72 -12.07
C THR A 428 -18.11 29.16 -12.68
N CYS A 429 -16.96 29.61 -12.18
CA CYS A 429 -15.66 29.11 -12.62
C CYS A 429 -15.55 27.58 -12.49
N VAL A 430 -16.04 27.00 -11.41
CA VAL A 430 -16.01 25.55 -11.20
C VAL A 430 -17.12 24.86 -12.00
N ASP A 431 -18.36 25.37 -11.96
CA ASP A 431 -19.53 24.75 -12.61
C ASP A 431 -19.38 24.64 -14.13
N LYS A 432 -18.69 25.61 -14.76
CA LYS A 432 -18.46 25.62 -16.22
C LYS A 432 -17.34 24.71 -16.69
N ARG A 433 -16.62 24.06 -15.79
CA ARG A 433 -15.58 23.05 -16.13
C ARG A 433 -16.23 21.68 -16.33
N LEU A 434 -16.77 21.43 -17.55
CA LEU A 434 -17.62 20.30 -17.88
C LEU A 434 -16.91 19.16 -18.63
N THR A 435 -15.62 19.28 -18.89
CA THR A 435 -14.83 18.19 -19.51
C THR A 435 -14.63 17.05 -18.54
N LEU A 436 -14.62 15.80 -19.00
CA LEU A 436 -14.43 14.63 -18.15
C LEU A 436 -13.13 14.77 -17.35
N GLY A 437 -13.22 14.55 -16.03
CA GLY A 437 -12.09 14.71 -15.11
C GLY A 437 -11.92 16.14 -14.56
N ALA A 438 -12.71 17.11 -14.98
CA ALA A 438 -12.69 18.48 -14.44
C ALA A 438 -13.48 18.60 -13.13
N PRO A 439 -13.31 19.71 -12.33
CA PRO A 439 -13.89 19.86 -11.00
C PRO A 439 -15.38 20.19 -10.98
N GLY A 440 -16.04 20.44 -12.09
CA GLY A 440 -17.45 20.81 -12.12
C GLY A 440 -18.34 19.74 -11.49
N PRO A 441 -19.30 20.12 -10.59
CA PRO A 441 -20.09 19.15 -9.83
C PRO A 441 -20.84 18.14 -10.67
N GLU A 442 -21.36 18.54 -11.84
CA GLU A 442 -22.02 17.62 -12.77
C GLU A 442 -21.07 16.50 -13.23
N VAL A 443 -19.84 16.85 -13.57
CA VAL A 443 -18.81 15.90 -14.02
C VAL A 443 -18.32 15.07 -12.83
N MET A 444 -18.09 15.69 -11.69
CA MET A 444 -17.69 14.99 -10.47
C MET A 444 -18.71 13.93 -10.05
N ASN A 445 -20.00 14.20 -10.14
CA ASN A 445 -21.04 13.21 -9.87
C ASN A 445 -20.98 12.01 -10.83
N LYS A 446 -20.66 12.24 -12.12
CA LYS A 446 -20.44 11.14 -13.08
C LYS A 446 -19.19 10.32 -12.72
N VAL A 447 -18.09 10.98 -12.35
CA VAL A 447 -16.85 10.31 -11.90
C VAL A 447 -17.08 9.52 -10.63
N ILE A 448 -17.77 10.08 -9.65
CA ILE A 448 -18.15 9.43 -8.39
C ILE A 448 -18.98 8.17 -8.67
N ALA A 449 -19.93 8.21 -9.62
CA ALA A 449 -20.72 7.03 -10.00
C ALA A 449 -19.85 5.92 -10.59
N ILE A 450 -18.86 6.27 -11.42
CA ILE A 450 -17.89 5.30 -11.97
C ILE A 450 -17.04 4.68 -10.84
N TYR A 451 -16.63 5.49 -9.85
CA TYR A 451 -15.86 4.97 -8.71
C TYR A 451 -16.72 4.10 -7.79
N ASP A 452 -18.00 4.42 -7.61
CA ASP A 452 -18.94 3.56 -6.87
C ASP A 452 -19.08 2.17 -7.54
N GLU A 453 -19.14 2.14 -8.85
CA GLU A 453 -19.21 0.89 -9.61
C GLU A 453 -17.91 0.07 -9.45
N TYR A 454 -16.76 0.73 -9.66
CA TYR A 454 -15.45 0.11 -9.42
C TYR A 454 -15.32 -0.50 -8.03
N MET A 455 -15.79 0.18 -6.98
CA MET A 455 -15.72 -0.30 -5.59
C MET A 455 -16.64 -1.48 -5.30
N LYS A 456 -17.68 -1.69 -6.09
CA LYS A 456 -18.59 -2.84 -5.99
C LYS A 456 -18.05 -4.08 -6.70
N GLU A 457 -17.41 -3.90 -7.83
CA GLU A 457 -16.90 -4.97 -8.68
C GLU A 457 -15.56 -5.53 -8.20
N ASN A 458 -14.81 -4.75 -7.50
CA ASN A 458 -13.47 -5.03 -7.00
C ASN A 458 -13.40 -4.85 -5.49
#